data_da2f21b018bc71d7f21dc5804007cb55
#
_entry.id   da2f21b018bc71d7f21dc5804007cb55
#
_cell.length_a   1.000
_cell.length_b   1.000
_cell.length_c   1.000
_cell.angle_alpha   90.00
_cell.angle_beta   90.00
_cell.angle_gamma   90.00
#
_symmetry.space_group_name_H-M   'P 1'
#
loop_
_entity.id
_entity.type
_entity.pdbx_description
1 polymer ?
#
loop_
_entity_poly.entity_id
_entity_poly.type
_entity_poly.pdbx_seq_one_letter_code
_entity_poly.pdbx_strand_id
1 'polypeptide(L)'
;MVGTGSLYGLRKDPWVDEREDPVKATRAAARHLKDLHQTFGDWFLAMAAYDSGPMTVQRAVERTGYADYWELRRLHVLPHETENYVPIFLATALIAKDPKAYGFDVAPDPPLGMDQVIVRKPTDLHLVGQLIDRPIEELVRLNPSLQRWTTPSNQPEFTLNLPSGSKDRYDKAIAAIPPEQRLWWRAHNVEEGETLSTIARKYRVSATALALANQLQINAPLTQGVKLVLPLAPQGESSLARVREQGARRALHYRVQRGDTVELVADRFEVTPYQVRRWNGLRSSQLVAGRTLTVYAAASRADSHTHRVNPVKSAGRQTKRPLTGAAVAKKASAASPKAISARSPSAR
;
A
#
# COMPACT_ATOMS: atom_id res chain seq x y z
N MET A 1 2.84 2.13 -15.84
CA MET A 1 3.11 0.93 -15.03
C MET A 1 2.24 -0.29 -15.36
N VAL A 2 1.05 -0.16 -15.99
CA VAL A 2 0.30 -1.35 -16.45
C VAL A 2 1.06 -2.09 -17.54
N GLY A 3 1.61 -1.37 -18.53
CA GLY A 3 2.38 -1.96 -19.63
C GLY A 3 3.62 -2.72 -19.15
N THR A 4 4.43 -2.13 -18.27
CA THR A 4 5.61 -2.78 -17.70
C THR A 4 5.25 -4.05 -16.93
N GLY A 5 4.18 -4.00 -16.09
CA GLY A 5 3.72 -5.17 -15.36
C GLY A 5 3.36 -6.34 -16.29
N SER A 6 2.67 -6.05 -17.40
CA SER A 6 2.29 -7.06 -18.39
C SER A 6 3.49 -7.69 -19.09
N LEU A 7 4.56 -6.91 -19.37
CA LEU A 7 5.80 -7.44 -19.95
C LEU A 7 6.46 -8.49 -19.05
N TYR A 8 6.30 -8.35 -17.73
CA TYR A 8 6.83 -9.28 -16.74
C TYR A 8 5.80 -10.29 -16.23
N GLY A 9 4.69 -10.46 -16.98
CA GLY A 9 3.70 -11.49 -16.74
C GLY A 9 2.69 -11.21 -15.64
N LEU A 10 2.59 -9.95 -15.18
CA LEU A 10 1.55 -9.56 -14.24
C LEU A 10 0.24 -9.27 -14.98
N ARG A 11 -0.79 -9.96 -14.59
CA ARG A 11 -2.11 -9.81 -15.16
C ARG A 11 -2.89 -8.72 -14.43
N LYS A 12 -3.65 -7.95 -15.21
CA LYS A 12 -4.66 -7.02 -14.71
C LYS A 12 -5.93 -7.17 -15.51
N ASP A 13 -6.99 -7.57 -14.85
CA ASP A 13 -8.32 -7.68 -15.42
C ASP A 13 -9.38 -7.24 -14.36
N PRO A 14 -10.70 -7.27 -14.65
CA PRO A 14 -11.73 -6.92 -13.67
C PRO A 14 -11.78 -7.82 -12.42
N TRP A 15 -11.12 -8.96 -12.43
CA TRP A 15 -11.09 -9.94 -11.33
C TRP A 15 -9.85 -9.84 -10.49
N VAL A 16 -8.70 -9.63 -11.13
CA VAL A 16 -7.40 -9.62 -10.47
C VAL A 16 -6.54 -8.45 -10.94
N ASP A 17 -5.75 -7.92 -10.03
CA ASP A 17 -4.61 -7.06 -10.33
C ASP A 17 -3.38 -7.66 -9.64
N GLU A 18 -2.58 -8.43 -10.38
CA GLU A 18 -1.42 -9.16 -9.85
C GLU A 18 -0.26 -8.24 -9.44
N ARG A 19 -0.35 -6.94 -9.75
CA ARG A 19 0.61 -5.94 -9.23
C ARG A 19 0.42 -5.70 -7.73
N GLU A 20 -0.75 -6.05 -7.20
CA GLU A 20 -1.06 -6.00 -5.77
C GLU A 20 -0.67 -7.30 -5.05
N ASP A 21 -0.28 -8.36 -5.78
CA ASP A 21 0.26 -9.58 -5.20
C ASP A 21 1.75 -9.39 -4.86
N PRO A 22 2.15 -9.35 -3.58
CA PRO A 22 3.52 -9.02 -3.19
C PRO A 22 4.54 -10.01 -3.74
N VAL A 23 4.19 -11.29 -3.85
CA VAL A 23 5.11 -12.33 -4.36
C VAL A 23 5.30 -12.19 -5.87
N LYS A 24 4.21 -12.05 -6.61
CA LYS A 24 4.24 -11.90 -8.08
C LYS A 24 4.89 -10.58 -8.46
N ALA A 25 4.49 -9.48 -7.81
CA ALA A 25 5.04 -8.16 -8.07
C ALA A 25 6.55 -8.09 -7.78
N THR A 26 7.01 -8.66 -6.66
CA THR A 26 8.44 -8.72 -6.32
C THR A 26 9.24 -9.52 -7.35
N ARG A 27 8.73 -10.66 -7.78
CA ARG A 27 9.39 -11.46 -8.83
C ARG A 27 9.44 -10.73 -10.18
N ALA A 28 8.40 -10.01 -10.54
CA ALA A 28 8.36 -9.20 -11.75
C ALA A 28 9.34 -8.02 -11.66
N ALA A 29 9.38 -7.31 -10.53
CA ALA A 29 10.32 -6.24 -10.26
C ALA A 29 11.78 -6.71 -10.33
N ALA A 30 12.09 -7.88 -9.74
CA ALA A 30 13.42 -8.45 -9.78
C ALA A 30 13.87 -8.79 -11.22
N ARG A 31 12.96 -9.34 -12.05
CA ARG A 31 13.26 -9.58 -13.47
C ARG A 31 13.48 -8.26 -14.22
N HIS A 32 12.64 -7.27 -14.00
CA HIS A 32 12.79 -5.95 -14.63
C HIS A 32 14.13 -5.31 -14.26
N LEU A 33 14.50 -5.30 -12.97
CA LEU A 33 15.80 -4.78 -12.53
C LEU A 33 16.97 -5.55 -13.15
N LYS A 34 16.85 -6.86 -13.31
CA LYS A 34 17.87 -7.68 -13.97
C LYS A 34 18.05 -7.28 -15.45
N ASP A 35 16.95 -7.08 -16.18
CA ASP A 35 16.98 -6.68 -17.58
C ASP A 35 17.56 -5.27 -17.74
N LEU A 36 17.21 -4.35 -16.84
CA LEU A 36 17.80 -3.01 -16.80
C LEU A 36 19.30 -3.07 -16.50
N HIS A 37 19.73 -3.94 -15.58
CA HIS A 37 21.15 -4.14 -15.32
C HIS A 37 21.86 -4.71 -16.55
N GLN A 38 21.26 -5.64 -17.28
CA GLN A 38 21.84 -6.13 -18.55
C GLN A 38 21.99 -5.01 -19.58
N THR A 39 21.07 -4.04 -19.58
CA THR A 39 21.09 -2.90 -20.50
C THR A 39 22.16 -1.89 -20.15
N PHE A 40 22.30 -1.55 -18.87
CA PHE A 40 23.19 -0.45 -18.42
C PHE A 40 24.54 -0.91 -17.88
N GLY A 41 24.68 -2.20 -17.53
CA GLY A 41 25.90 -2.76 -16.96
C GLY A 41 26.18 -2.36 -15.51
N ASP A 42 25.37 -1.44 -14.95
CA ASP A 42 25.53 -0.87 -13.61
C ASP A 42 24.22 -0.94 -12.82
N TRP A 43 24.28 -1.33 -11.54
CA TRP A 43 23.10 -1.44 -10.70
C TRP A 43 22.46 -0.11 -10.31
N PHE A 44 23.26 0.95 -10.14
CA PHE A 44 22.72 2.26 -9.78
C PHE A 44 21.99 2.89 -10.95
N LEU A 45 22.53 2.74 -12.16
CA LEU A 45 21.85 3.13 -13.40
C LEU A 45 20.58 2.29 -13.62
N ALA A 46 20.63 0.99 -13.34
CA ALA A 46 19.46 0.11 -13.42
C ALA A 46 18.35 0.54 -12.45
N MET A 47 18.69 0.87 -11.20
CA MET A 47 17.73 1.40 -10.22
C MET A 47 17.17 2.76 -10.66
N ALA A 48 18.00 3.65 -11.18
CA ALA A 48 17.53 4.92 -11.72
C ALA A 48 16.58 4.74 -12.91
N ALA A 49 16.89 3.78 -13.79
CA ALA A 49 16.05 3.42 -14.93
C ALA A 49 14.76 2.72 -14.53
N TYR A 50 14.75 1.97 -13.43
CA TYR A 50 13.54 1.38 -12.86
C TYR A 50 12.55 2.45 -12.42
N ASP A 51 13.04 3.52 -11.82
CA ASP A 51 12.26 4.65 -11.32
C ASP A 51 11.75 5.56 -12.45
N SER A 52 12.67 6.11 -13.25
CA SER A 52 12.36 7.14 -14.26
C SER A 52 12.14 6.61 -15.68
N GLY A 53 12.34 5.31 -15.89
CA GLY A 53 12.33 4.66 -17.20
C GLY A 53 13.70 4.67 -17.90
N PRO A 54 14.01 3.60 -18.68
CA PRO A 54 15.32 3.40 -19.28
C PRO A 54 15.72 4.53 -20.26
N MET A 55 14.76 5.05 -21.02
CA MET A 55 15.04 6.14 -21.97
C MET A 55 15.47 7.44 -21.30
N THR A 56 15.02 7.72 -20.08
CA THR A 56 15.42 8.90 -19.31
C THR A 56 16.90 8.82 -18.94
N VAL A 57 17.31 7.67 -18.42
CA VAL A 57 18.72 7.44 -18.05
C VAL A 57 19.61 7.39 -19.29
N GLN A 58 19.19 6.70 -20.34
CA GLN A 58 19.95 6.64 -21.59
C GLN A 58 20.23 8.03 -22.17
N ARG A 59 19.20 8.90 -22.27
CA ARG A 59 19.38 10.30 -22.73
C ARG A 59 20.32 11.12 -21.86
N ALA A 60 20.29 10.88 -20.54
CA ALA A 60 21.21 11.54 -19.62
C ALA A 60 22.66 11.11 -19.88
N VAL A 61 22.89 9.80 -20.06
CA VAL A 61 24.22 9.25 -20.44
C VAL A 61 24.69 9.82 -21.79
N GLU A 62 23.85 9.76 -22.82
CA GLU A 62 24.18 10.28 -24.16
C GLU A 62 24.50 11.77 -24.14
N ARG A 63 23.76 12.57 -23.37
CA ARG A 63 23.97 14.03 -23.27
C ARG A 63 25.26 14.41 -22.53
N THR A 64 25.62 13.64 -21.51
CA THR A 64 26.76 13.96 -20.63
C THR A 64 28.05 13.22 -20.98
N GLY A 65 27.92 12.04 -21.63
CA GLY A 65 29.03 11.11 -21.86
C GLY A 65 29.39 10.26 -20.64
N TYR A 66 28.66 10.40 -19.50
CA TYR A 66 28.95 9.65 -18.28
C TYR A 66 27.94 8.53 -18.10
N ALA A 67 28.41 7.29 -18.07
CA ALA A 67 27.63 6.11 -17.68
C ALA A 67 27.83 5.79 -16.19
N ASP A 68 27.70 6.78 -15.35
CA ASP A 68 27.81 6.70 -13.88
C ASP A 68 26.67 7.46 -13.21
N TYR A 69 25.91 6.77 -12.38
CA TYR A 69 24.76 7.36 -11.69
C TYR A 69 25.13 8.55 -10.80
N TRP A 70 26.27 8.47 -10.08
CA TRP A 70 26.65 9.53 -9.13
C TRP A 70 27.08 10.79 -9.87
N GLU A 71 27.72 10.65 -11.04
CA GLU A 71 28.03 11.77 -11.92
C GLU A 71 26.76 12.39 -12.53
N LEU A 72 25.82 11.57 -13.02
CA LEU A 72 24.55 12.07 -13.54
C LEU A 72 23.75 12.82 -12.44
N ARG A 73 23.77 12.31 -11.21
CA ARG A 73 23.17 12.97 -10.05
C ARG A 73 23.87 14.28 -9.71
N ARG A 74 25.20 14.30 -9.68
CA ARG A 74 26.01 15.51 -9.42
C ARG A 74 25.75 16.62 -10.45
N LEU A 75 25.52 16.25 -11.69
CA LEU A 75 25.21 17.17 -12.79
C LEU A 75 23.73 17.59 -12.82
N HIS A 76 22.90 17.08 -11.95
CA HIS A 76 21.44 17.35 -11.90
C HIS A 76 20.73 17.14 -13.25
N VAL A 77 21.09 16.05 -13.96
CA VAL A 77 20.51 15.73 -15.27
C VAL A 77 19.42 14.67 -15.23
N LEU A 78 19.22 14.07 -14.07
CA LEU A 78 18.11 13.14 -13.78
C LEU A 78 16.93 13.89 -13.15
N PRO A 79 15.71 13.33 -13.22
CA PRO A 79 14.60 13.85 -12.43
C PRO A 79 14.94 13.86 -10.94
N HIS A 80 14.48 14.88 -10.21
CA HIS A 80 14.78 15.04 -8.78
C HIS A 80 14.33 13.82 -7.95
N GLU A 81 13.21 13.18 -8.31
CA GLU A 81 12.76 11.93 -7.68
C GLU A 81 13.81 10.83 -7.84
N THR A 82 14.32 10.66 -9.07
CA THR A 82 15.33 9.65 -9.41
C THR A 82 16.68 9.92 -8.74
N GLU A 83 17.07 11.18 -8.60
CA GLU A 83 18.29 11.58 -7.86
C GLU A 83 18.26 11.16 -6.39
N ASN A 84 17.07 11.03 -5.81
CA ASN A 84 16.90 10.62 -4.43
C ASN A 84 16.51 9.14 -4.28
N TYR A 85 15.92 8.53 -5.31
CA TYR A 85 15.45 7.16 -5.26
C TYR A 85 16.56 6.17 -4.92
N VAL A 86 17.68 6.21 -5.65
CA VAL A 86 18.80 5.27 -5.46
C VAL A 86 19.41 5.39 -4.07
N PRO A 87 19.79 6.58 -3.57
CA PRO A 87 20.28 6.72 -2.18
C PRO A 87 19.31 6.24 -1.12
N ILE A 88 18.01 6.55 -1.27
CA ILE A 88 16.98 6.12 -0.32
C ILE A 88 16.83 4.60 -0.36
N PHE A 89 16.82 4.00 -1.55
CA PHE A 89 16.76 2.55 -1.70
C PHE A 89 17.94 1.87 -0.99
N LEU A 90 19.16 2.35 -1.23
CA LEU A 90 20.36 1.81 -0.61
C LEU A 90 20.36 1.99 0.91
N ALA A 91 19.98 3.15 1.41
CA ALA A 91 19.87 3.41 2.83
C ALA A 91 18.84 2.47 3.50
N THR A 92 17.67 2.29 2.86
CA THR A 92 16.64 1.38 3.34
C THR A 92 17.12 -0.08 3.36
N ALA A 93 17.84 -0.50 2.32
CA ALA A 93 18.39 -1.85 2.24
C ALA A 93 19.45 -2.10 3.32
N LEU A 94 20.32 -1.11 3.60
CA LEU A 94 21.33 -1.19 4.68
C LEU A 94 20.66 -1.27 6.05
N ILE A 95 19.68 -0.42 6.32
CA ILE A 95 18.92 -0.43 7.57
C ILE A 95 18.18 -1.77 7.74
N ALA A 96 17.53 -2.26 6.69
CA ALA A 96 16.81 -3.54 6.74
C ALA A 96 17.74 -4.74 6.98
N LYS A 97 18.99 -4.67 6.49
CA LYS A 97 20.00 -5.72 6.68
C LYS A 97 20.49 -5.80 8.11
N ASP A 98 20.68 -4.66 8.76
CA ASP A 98 21.12 -4.58 10.16
C ASP A 98 20.43 -3.40 10.87
N PRO A 99 19.14 -3.58 11.27
CA PRO A 99 18.38 -2.52 11.91
C PRO A 99 19.04 -1.99 13.21
N LYS A 100 19.70 -2.87 13.97
CA LYS A 100 20.33 -2.51 15.25
C LYS A 100 21.47 -1.52 15.08
N ALA A 101 22.28 -1.67 14.02
CA ALA A 101 23.35 -0.73 13.70
C ALA A 101 22.85 0.70 13.48
N TYR A 102 21.56 0.86 13.12
CA TYR A 102 20.90 2.15 12.86
C TYR A 102 19.94 2.58 13.98
N GLY A 103 20.03 1.95 15.17
CA GLY A 103 19.24 2.34 16.33
C GLY A 103 17.82 1.77 16.38
N PHE A 104 17.48 0.83 15.52
CA PHE A 104 16.19 0.15 15.53
C PHE A 104 16.28 -1.18 16.29
N ASP A 105 15.77 -1.23 17.51
CA ASP A 105 15.67 -2.47 18.29
C ASP A 105 14.27 -3.08 18.10
N VAL A 106 14.03 -3.62 16.91
CA VAL A 106 12.77 -4.27 16.54
C VAL A 106 13.04 -5.74 16.20
N ALA A 107 12.22 -6.62 16.73
CA ALA A 107 12.22 -8.00 16.29
C ALA A 107 11.49 -8.10 14.94
N PRO A 108 12.02 -8.86 13.95
CA PRO A 108 11.28 -9.13 12.72
C PRO A 108 9.96 -9.81 13.04
N ASP A 109 8.91 -9.41 12.31
CA ASP A 109 7.67 -10.17 12.35
C ASP A 109 7.90 -11.61 11.86
N PRO A 110 7.18 -12.60 12.41
CA PRO A 110 7.27 -13.96 11.92
C PRO A 110 6.82 -14.01 10.45
N PRO A 111 7.39 -14.92 9.65
CA PRO A 111 6.94 -15.10 8.28
C PRO A 111 5.42 -15.30 8.22
N LEU A 112 4.77 -14.65 7.25
CA LEU A 112 3.34 -14.79 7.06
C LEU A 112 3.02 -16.22 6.63
N GLY A 113 2.57 -17.04 7.58
CA GLY A 113 2.12 -18.39 7.32
C GLY A 113 0.83 -18.37 6.52
N MET A 114 0.78 -19.11 5.42
CA MET A 114 -0.43 -19.28 4.63
C MET A 114 -0.49 -20.67 4.01
N ASP A 115 -1.70 -21.18 3.90
CA ASP A 115 -2.00 -22.35 3.09
C ASP A 115 -2.42 -21.91 1.69
N GLN A 116 -2.25 -22.77 0.70
CA GLN A 116 -2.69 -22.53 -0.67
C GLN A 116 -3.66 -23.62 -1.11
N VAL A 117 -4.76 -23.20 -1.72
CA VAL A 117 -5.74 -24.10 -2.33
C VAL A 117 -6.00 -23.71 -3.78
N ILE A 118 -6.22 -24.68 -4.63
CA ILE A 118 -6.58 -24.45 -6.03
C ILE A 118 -8.10 -24.46 -6.15
N VAL A 119 -8.65 -23.31 -6.50
CA VAL A 119 -10.07 -23.13 -6.72
C VAL A 119 -10.36 -23.23 -8.22
N ARG A 120 -11.14 -24.25 -8.62
CA ARG A 120 -11.48 -24.54 -10.04
C ARG A 120 -12.82 -23.97 -10.47
N LYS A 121 -13.63 -23.54 -9.53
CA LYS A 121 -14.95 -22.93 -9.79
C LYS A 121 -15.05 -21.63 -9.00
N PRO A 122 -15.68 -20.59 -9.55
CA PRO A 122 -15.86 -19.34 -8.85
C PRO A 122 -16.46 -19.56 -7.46
N THR A 123 -15.81 -19.03 -6.44
CA THR A 123 -16.18 -19.22 -5.04
C THR A 123 -16.18 -17.90 -4.31
N ASP A 124 -17.23 -17.61 -3.56
CA ASP A 124 -17.35 -16.41 -2.76
C ASP A 124 -16.45 -16.47 -1.52
N LEU A 125 -15.69 -15.40 -1.25
CA LEU A 125 -14.78 -15.34 -0.11
C LEU A 125 -15.50 -15.36 1.24
N HIS A 126 -16.77 -14.87 1.32
CA HIS A 126 -17.55 -14.97 2.55
C HIS A 126 -17.90 -16.42 2.85
N LEU A 127 -18.24 -17.20 1.82
CA LEU A 127 -18.42 -18.63 1.98
C LEU A 127 -17.12 -19.28 2.46
N VAL A 128 -15.99 -18.96 1.85
CA VAL A 128 -14.69 -19.48 2.28
C VAL A 128 -14.45 -19.15 3.76
N GLY A 129 -14.64 -17.88 4.16
CA GLY A 129 -14.47 -17.44 5.54
C GLY A 129 -15.32 -18.23 6.53
N GLN A 130 -16.59 -18.50 6.18
CA GLN A 130 -17.48 -19.33 7.00
C GLN A 130 -17.02 -20.79 7.08
N LEU A 131 -16.59 -21.38 5.95
CA LEU A 131 -16.11 -22.77 5.93
C LEU A 131 -14.91 -23.00 6.81
N ILE A 132 -14.00 -22.04 6.86
CA ILE A 132 -12.76 -22.14 7.65
C ILE A 132 -12.88 -21.46 9.02
N ASP A 133 -14.02 -20.80 9.32
CA ASP A 133 -14.26 -20.04 10.54
C ASP A 133 -13.19 -18.95 10.78
N ARG A 134 -13.01 -18.13 9.76
CA ARG A 134 -12.07 -17.00 9.78
C ARG A 134 -12.74 -15.74 9.25
N PRO A 135 -12.38 -14.57 9.77
CA PRO A 135 -12.92 -13.30 9.31
C PRO A 135 -12.50 -13.03 7.85
N ILE A 136 -13.41 -12.40 7.10
CA ILE A 136 -13.21 -12.10 5.68
C ILE A 136 -12.01 -11.18 5.45
N GLU A 137 -11.70 -10.29 6.39
CA GLU A 137 -10.59 -9.37 6.34
C GLU A 137 -9.25 -10.09 6.26
N GLU A 138 -9.12 -11.23 6.91
CA GLU A 138 -7.92 -12.06 6.85
C GLU A 138 -7.73 -12.66 5.46
N LEU A 139 -8.80 -13.16 4.85
CA LEU A 139 -8.78 -13.67 3.47
C LEU A 139 -8.44 -12.58 2.45
N VAL A 140 -9.01 -11.39 2.61
CA VAL A 140 -8.72 -10.24 1.74
C VAL A 140 -7.25 -9.83 1.84
N ARG A 141 -6.71 -9.81 3.05
CA ARG A 141 -5.30 -9.47 3.29
C ARG A 141 -4.34 -10.48 2.66
N LEU A 142 -4.68 -11.77 2.69
CA LEU A 142 -3.87 -12.83 2.08
C LEU A 142 -4.00 -12.89 0.55
N ASN A 143 -5.04 -12.27 -0.02
CA ASN A 143 -5.32 -12.28 -1.46
C ASN A 143 -5.47 -10.85 -2.02
N PRO A 144 -4.46 -9.99 -1.88
CA PRO A 144 -4.59 -8.59 -2.25
C PRO A 144 -4.80 -8.37 -3.75
N SER A 145 -4.45 -9.32 -4.61
CA SER A 145 -4.68 -9.24 -6.05
C SER A 145 -6.15 -9.35 -6.46
N LEU A 146 -7.01 -9.96 -5.63
CA LEU A 146 -8.43 -10.09 -5.96
C LEU A 146 -9.15 -8.75 -5.96
N GLN A 147 -9.84 -8.40 -7.04
CA GLN A 147 -10.62 -7.17 -7.17
C GLN A 147 -12.12 -7.38 -6.83
N ARG A 148 -12.52 -8.62 -6.58
CA ARG A 148 -13.89 -9.05 -6.31
C ARG A 148 -13.95 -9.96 -5.10
N TRP A 149 -15.12 -10.04 -4.48
CA TRP A 149 -15.40 -10.98 -3.39
C TRP A 149 -15.47 -12.45 -3.83
N THR A 150 -15.36 -12.69 -5.12
CA THR A 150 -15.46 -14.00 -5.74
C THR A 150 -14.17 -14.28 -6.48
N THR A 151 -13.66 -15.50 -6.39
CA THR A 151 -12.53 -15.95 -7.20
C THR A 151 -12.88 -15.85 -8.69
N PRO A 152 -11.92 -15.66 -9.59
CA PRO A 152 -12.16 -15.44 -11.01
C PRO A 152 -13.01 -16.53 -11.67
N SER A 153 -13.97 -16.12 -12.51
CA SER A 153 -14.75 -17.03 -13.34
C SER A 153 -14.15 -17.26 -14.73
N ASN A 154 -13.23 -16.37 -15.13
CA ASN A 154 -12.56 -16.39 -16.43
C ASN A 154 -11.25 -17.18 -16.45
N GLN A 155 -11.01 -18.00 -15.42
CA GLN A 155 -9.83 -18.83 -15.29
C GLN A 155 -10.23 -20.24 -14.90
N PRO A 156 -9.58 -21.27 -15.47
CA PRO A 156 -9.85 -22.65 -15.11
C PRO A 156 -9.44 -22.97 -13.67
N GLU A 157 -8.42 -22.28 -13.17
CA GLU A 157 -7.86 -22.46 -11.82
C GLU A 157 -7.40 -21.13 -11.26
N PHE A 158 -7.62 -20.94 -9.96
CA PHE A 158 -7.11 -19.80 -9.19
C PHE A 158 -6.50 -20.31 -7.88
N THR A 159 -5.27 -19.87 -7.58
CA THR A 159 -4.64 -20.14 -6.29
C THR A 159 -5.15 -19.15 -5.26
N LEU A 160 -5.91 -19.65 -4.29
CA LEU A 160 -6.42 -18.87 -3.18
C LEU A 160 -5.55 -19.13 -1.94
N ASN A 161 -5.06 -18.05 -1.34
CA ASN A 161 -4.32 -18.10 -0.09
C ASN A 161 -5.30 -18.13 1.09
N LEU A 162 -5.08 -19.03 2.01
CA LEU A 162 -5.85 -19.18 3.25
C LEU A 162 -4.95 -18.95 4.47
N PRO A 163 -5.50 -18.60 5.62
CA PRO A 163 -4.75 -18.63 6.87
C PRO A 163 -4.13 -20.00 7.12
N SER A 164 -2.93 -20.03 7.69
CA SER A 164 -2.22 -21.27 7.99
C SER A 164 -3.06 -22.24 8.83
N GLY A 165 -3.02 -23.52 8.48
CA GLY A 165 -3.81 -24.60 9.11
C GLY A 165 -5.29 -24.66 8.68
N SER A 166 -5.68 -23.87 7.67
CA SER A 166 -7.10 -23.83 7.20
C SER A 166 -7.38 -24.76 6.02
N LYS A 167 -6.34 -25.27 5.35
CA LYS A 167 -6.47 -26.05 4.12
C LYS A 167 -7.36 -27.28 4.29
N ASP A 168 -7.07 -28.13 5.26
CA ASP A 168 -7.80 -29.38 5.46
C ASP A 168 -9.28 -29.15 5.78
N ARG A 169 -9.55 -28.09 6.56
CA ARG A 169 -10.93 -27.70 6.89
C ARG A 169 -11.66 -27.21 5.64
N TYR A 170 -11.01 -26.37 4.84
CA TYR A 170 -11.55 -25.92 3.58
C TYR A 170 -11.83 -27.06 2.62
N ASP A 171 -10.86 -27.96 2.37
CA ASP A 171 -10.99 -29.07 1.43
C ASP A 171 -12.15 -30.00 1.81
N LYS A 172 -12.30 -30.34 3.10
CA LYS A 172 -13.41 -31.15 3.59
C LYS A 172 -14.77 -30.44 3.42
N ALA A 173 -14.84 -29.17 3.80
CA ALA A 173 -16.10 -28.44 3.79
C ALA A 173 -16.58 -28.10 2.37
N ILE A 174 -15.66 -27.67 1.49
CA ILE A 174 -16.01 -27.30 0.11
C ILE A 174 -16.42 -28.51 -0.74
N ALA A 175 -15.92 -29.69 -0.44
CA ALA A 175 -16.30 -30.92 -1.14
C ALA A 175 -17.78 -31.27 -0.94
N ALA A 176 -18.36 -30.91 0.20
CA ALA A 176 -19.77 -31.11 0.50
C ALA A 176 -20.72 -30.10 -0.16
N ILE A 177 -20.18 -29.01 -0.77
CA ILE A 177 -20.97 -27.95 -1.37
C ILE A 177 -20.91 -28.07 -2.90
N PRO A 178 -22.06 -28.28 -3.58
CA PRO A 178 -22.12 -28.29 -5.03
C PRO A 178 -21.57 -26.99 -5.64
N PRO A 179 -20.85 -27.03 -6.77
CA PRO A 179 -20.25 -25.85 -7.38
C PRO A 179 -21.21 -24.68 -7.61
N GLU A 180 -22.45 -24.98 -8.00
CA GLU A 180 -23.50 -24.00 -8.24
C GLU A 180 -23.95 -23.29 -6.96
N GLN A 181 -23.78 -23.89 -5.79
CA GLN A 181 -24.15 -23.31 -4.51
C GLN A 181 -23.02 -22.47 -3.89
N ARG A 182 -21.80 -22.50 -4.47
CA ARG A 182 -20.66 -21.71 -3.97
C ARG A 182 -20.82 -20.22 -4.22
N LEU A 183 -21.83 -19.84 -5.00
CA LEU A 183 -22.17 -18.44 -5.37
C LEU A 183 -23.62 -18.07 -4.99
N TRP A 184 -24.34 -18.92 -4.23
CA TRP A 184 -25.78 -18.80 -4.05
C TRP A 184 -26.27 -17.46 -3.47
N TRP A 185 -25.50 -16.77 -2.69
CA TRP A 185 -25.88 -15.46 -2.15
C TRP A 185 -25.78 -14.32 -3.16
N ARG A 186 -25.17 -14.57 -4.29
CA ARG A 186 -24.96 -13.61 -5.37
C ARG A 186 -25.38 -14.14 -6.73
N ALA A 187 -26.08 -15.22 -6.72
CA ALA A 187 -26.69 -15.73 -7.92
C ALA A 187 -28.07 -15.06 -8.10
N HIS A 188 -28.36 -14.66 -9.32
CA HIS A 188 -29.68 -14.25 -9.75
C HIS A 188 -30.20 -15.26 -10.77
N ASN A 189 -31.40 -15.80 -10.52
CA ASN A 189 -32.09 -16.59 -11.51
C ASN A 189 -32.83 -15.61 -12.44
N VAL A 190 -32.52 -15.67 -13.73
CA VAL A 190 -33.17 -14.83 -14.73
C VAL A 190 -34.65 -15.11 -14.75
N GLU A 191 -35.45 -14.07 -14.59
CA GLU A 191 -36.91 -14.11 -14.75
C GLU A 191 -37.29 -13.80 -16.20
N GLU A 192 -38.51 -14.11 -16.58
CA GLU A 192 -38.98 -13.85 -17.92
C GLU A 192 -38.94 -12.35 -18.26
N GLY A 193 -38.36 -11.99 -19.41
CA GLY A 193 -38.25 -10.60 -19.87
C GLY A 193 -37.11 -9.79 -19.21
N GLU A 194 -36.34 -10.37 -18.29
CA GLU A 194 -35.18 -9.67 -17.77
C GLU A 194 -34.01 -9.61 -18.75
N THR A 195 -33.27 -8.50 -18.74
CA THR A 195 -32.05 -8.27 -19.49
C THR A 195 -30.87 -8.01 -18.55
N LEU A 196 -29.64 -8.13 -19.06
CA LEU A 196 -28.44 -7.76 -18.27
C LEU A 196 -28.55 -6.33 -17.72
N SER A 197 -29.13 -5.41 -18.48
CA SER A 197 -29.31 -4.02 -18.05
C SER A 197 -30.34 -3.86 -16.93
N THR A 198 -31.46 -4.58 -16.97
CA THR A 198 -32.49 -4.54 -15.93
C THR A 198 -31.98 -5.17 -14.65
N ILE A 199 -31.31 -6.32 -14.75
CA ILE A 199 -30.69 -7.01 -13.62
C ILE A 199 -29.57 -6.15 -13.03
N ALA A 200 -28.70 -5.57 -13.84
CA ALA A 200 -27.63 -4.69 -13.38
C ALA A 200 -28.18 -3.49 -12.58
N ARG A 201 -29.29 -2.89 -13.04
CA ARG A 201 -29.97 -1.81 -12.34
C ARG A 201 -30.58 -2.28 -11.03
N LYS A 202 -31.27 -3.44 -11.01
CA LYS A 202 -31.88 -4.06 -9.82
C LYS A 202 -30.85 -4.25 -8.70
N TYR A 203 -29.64 -4.69 -9.05
CA TYR A 203 -28.56 -4.96 -8.12
C TYR A 203 -27.50 -3.87 -8.01
N ARG A 204 -27.68 -2.73 -8.66
CA ARG A 204 -26.75 -1.58 -8.65
C ARG A 204 -25.32 -1.95 -9.07
N VAL A 205 -25.18 -2.82 -10.06
CA VAL A 205 -23.91 -3.20 -10.67
C VAL A 205 -23.82 -2.66 -12.10
N SER A 206 -22.62 -2.60 -12.65
CA SER A 206 -22.43 -2.27 -14.06
C SER A 206 -22.90 -3.44 -14.94
N ALA A 207 -23.69 -3.16 -15.98
CA ALA A 207 -24.10 -4.17 -16.96
C ALA A 207 -22.88 -4.82 -17.64
N THR A 208 -21.82 -4.05 -17.89
CA THR A 208 -20.54 -4.55 -18.41
C THR A 208 -19.89 -5.53 -17.44
N ALA A 209 -19.85 -5.18 -16.15
CA ALA A 209 -19.28 -6.06 -15.13
C ALA A 209 -20.12 -7.34 -14.96
N LEU A 210 -21.45 -7.23 -15.06
CA LEU A 210 -22.34 -8.39 -15.02
C LEU A 210 -22.13 -9.31 -16.23
N ALA A 211 -22.01 -8.74 -17.43
CA ALA A 211 -21.73 -9.48 -18.66
C ALA A 211 -20.38 -10.22 -18.59
N LEU A 212 -19.32 -9.51 -18.18
CA LEU A 212 -17.98 -10.09 -18.00
C LEU A 212 -17.96 -11.22 -16.97
N ALA A 213 -18.66 -11.02 -15.83
CA ALA A 213 -18.73 -12.02 -14.76
C ALA A 213 -19.37 -13.33 -15.23
N ASN A 214 -20.24 -13.25 -16.23
CA ASN A 214 -20.98 -14.39 -16.75
C ASN A 214 -20.50 -14.84 -18.12
N GLN A 215 -19.43 -14.26 -18.65
CA GLN A 215 -18.89 -14.56 -20.00
C GLN A 215 -19.92 -14.32 -21.13
N LEU A 216 -20.77 -13.31 -20.94
CA LEU A 216 -21.81 -12.92 -21.88
C LEU A 216 -21.42 -11.62 -22.61
N GLN A 217 -21.95 -11.44 -23.81
CA GLN A 217 -21.94 -10.11 -24.43
C GLN A 217 -22.97 -9.21 -23.73
N ILE A 218 -22.73 -7.91 -23.72
CA ILE A 218 -23.57 -6.94 -22.99
C ILE A 218 -25.06 -6.95 -23.46
N ASN A 219 -25.29 -7.30 -24.73
CA ASN A 219 -26.60 -7.39 -25.32
C ASN A 219 -27.09 -8.85 -25.55
N ALA A 220 -26.42 -9.82 -24.90
CA ALA A 220 -26.80 -11.22 -25.01
C ALA A 220 -28.25 -11.41 -24.52
N PRO A 221 -29.09 -12.12 -25.29
CA PRO A 221 -30.42 -12.52 -24.82
C PRO A 221 -30.26 -13.47 -23.63
N LEU A 222 -31.03 -13.25 -22.58
CA LEU A 222 -31.05 -14.09 -21.42
C LEU A 222 -32.21 -15.09 -21.50
N THR A 223 -31.91 -16.34 -21.13
CA THR A 223 -32.94 -17.38 -21.03
C THR A 223 -33.44 -17.46 -19.59
N GLN A 224 -34.76 -17.52 -19.42
CA GLN A 224 -35.38 -17.71 -18.12
C GLN A 224 -34.78 -18.94 -17.38
N GLY A 225 -34.55 -18.83 -16.07
CA GLY A 225 -33.99 -19.87 -15.26
C GLY A 225 -32.47 -19.98 -15.29
N VAL A 226 -31.78 -19.24 -16.16
CA VAL A 226 -30.32 -19.16 -16.13
C VAL A 226 -29.86 -18.46 -14.86
N LYS A 227 -28.88 -19.03 -14.18
CA LYS A 227 -28.25 -18.40 -13.00
C LYS A 227 -27.12 -17.48 -13.44
N LEU A 228 -27.23 -16.21 -13.14
CA LEU A 228 -26.18 -15.22 -13.34
C LEU A 228 -25.41 -14.98 -12.05
N VAL A 229 -24.09 -14.91 -12.18
CA VAL A 229 -23.21 -14.43 -11.13
C VAL A 229 -23.31 -12.92 -11.05
N LEU A 230 -23.71 -12.40 -9.90
CA LEU A 230 -23.77 -10.96 -9.66
C LEU A 230 -22.43 -10.51 -9.09
N PRO A 231 -21.68 -9.62 -9.75
CA PRO A 231 -20.41 -9.07 -9.21
C PRO A 231 -20.72 -8.01 -8.16
N LEU A 232 -21.50 -8.37 -7.15
CA LEU A 232 -21.90 -7.48 -6.06
C LEU A 232 -20.78 -7.31 -5.04
N ALA A 233 -20.53 -6.06 -4.65
CA ALA A 233 -20.13 -5.80 -3.28
C ALA A 233 -21.38 -5.94 -2.40
N PRO A 234 -21.31 -6.59 -1.24
CA PRO A 234 -22.46 -6.67 -0.33
C PRO A 234 -23.04 -5.28 -0.07
N GLN A 235 -24.37 -5.16 -0.13
CA GLN A 235 -25.03 -3.89 0.19
C GLN A 235 -24.80 -3.59 1.66
N GLY A 236 -24.13 -2.46 1.94
CA GLY A 236 -23.78 -2.07 3.32
C GLY A 236 -22.39 -2.49 3.77
N GLU A 237 -21.72 -3.42 3.10
CA GLU A 237 -20.33 -3.74 3.37
C GLU A 237 -19.38 -2.84 2.57
N SER A 238 -18.28 -2.49 3.20
CA SER A 238 -17.20 -1.72 2.60
C SER A 238 -16.72 -2.40 1.31
N SER A 239 -16.42 -1.63 0.27
CA SER A 239 -15.76 -2.18 -0.91
C SER A 239 -14.49 -2.94 -0.49
N LEU A 240 -14.02 -3.92 -1.29
CA LEU A 240 -12.74 -4.60 -1.03
C LEU A 240 -11.61 -3.60 -0.74
N ALA A 241 -11.60 -2.46 -1.44
CA ALA A 241 -10.67 -1.38 -1.18
C ALA A 241 -10.79 -0.84 0.26
N ARG A 242 -12.02 -0.67 0.79
CA ARG A 242 -12.22 -0.24 2.19
C ARG A 242 -11.79 -1.30 3.18
N VAL A 243 -12.10 -2.58 2.92
CA VAL A 243 -11.67 -3.67 3.80
C VAL A 243 -10.16 -3.78 3.81
N ARG A 244 -9.50 -3.62 2.67
CA ARG A 244 -8.03 -3.55 2.57
C ARG A 244 -7.46 -2.37 3.35
N GLU A 245 -8.07 -1.18 3.21
CA GLU A 245 -7.66 0.01 3.97
C GLU A 245 -7.89 -0.17 5.48
N GLN A 246 -8.98 -0.79 5.88
CA GLN A 246 -9.35 -0.99 7.30
C GLN A 246 -8.61 -2.17 7.95
N GLY A 247 -8.41 -3.27 7.24
CA GLY A 247 -7.69 -4.46 7.75
C GLY A 247 -6.18 -4.22 7.95
N ALA A 248 -5.61 -3.24 7.24
CA ALA A 248 -4.21 -2.84 7.39
C ALA A 248 -4.01 -1.72 8.41
N ARG A 249 -5.08 -1.02 8.85
CA ARG A 249 -4.99 0.18 9.67
C ARG A 249 -6.13 0.25 10.68
N ARG A 250 -5.78 0.52 11.93
CA ARG A 250 -6.78 0.79 12.98
C ARG A 250 -7.33 2.20 12.82
N ALA A 251 -8.65 2.35 12.84
CA ALA A 251 -9.28 3.66 12.85
C ALA A 251 -9.00 4.35 14.19
N LEU A 252 -8.34 5.50 14.11
CA LEU A 252 -8.06 6.38 15.24
C LEU A 252 -8.90 7.65 15.09
N HIS A 253 -9.52 8.10 16.16
CA HIS A 253 -10.24 9.36 16.21
C HIS A 253 -9.35 10.45 16.78
N TYR A 254 -8.89 11.36 15.92
CA TYR A 254 -8.03 12.46 16.30
C TYR A 254 -8.81 13.75 16.42
N ARG A 255 -8.73 14.40 17.57
CA ARG A 255 -9.33 15.73 17.77
C ARG A 255 -8.35 16.81 17.36
N VAL A 256 -8.70 17.56 16.33
CA VAL A 256 -7.90 18.65 15.78
C VAL A 256 -7.57 19.69 16.84
N GLN A 257 -6.31 20.01 16.97
CA GLN A 257 -5.80 21.06 17.87
C GLN A 257 -5.66 22.38 17.13
N ARG A 258 -5.57 23.48 17.88
CA ARG A 258 -5.35 24.81 17.29
C ARG A 258 -3.98 24.85 16.62
N GLY A 259 -3.94 25.18 15.34
CA GLY A 259 -2.73 25.21 14.53
C GLY A 259 -2.45 23.94 13.73
N ASP A 260 -3.27 22.87 13.89
CA ASP A 260 -3.14 21.69 13.03
C ASP A 260 -3.52 22.00 11.59
N THR A 261 -2.76 21.44 10.66
CA THR A 261 -3.10 21.35 9.23
C THR A 261 -3.25 19.91 8.83
N VAL A 262 -3.84 19.65 7.67
CA VAL A 262 -3.97 18.29 7.14
C VAL A 262 -2.60 17.63 6.98
N GLU A 263 -1.60 18.42 6.59
CA GLU A 263 -0.22 17.97 6.41
C GLU A 263 0.41 17.54 7.75
N LEU A 264 0.28 18.34 8.80
CA LEU A 264 0.78 18.01 10.15
C LEU A 264 0.10 16.77 10.73
N VAL A 265 -1.22 16.64 10.52
CA VAL A 265 -1.95 15.44 10.95
C VAL A 265 -1.52 14.23 10.14
N ALA A 266 -1.30 14.38 8.85
CA ALA A 266 -0.82 13.30 7.98
C ALA A 266 0.55 12.79 8.42
N ASP A 267 1.50 13.69 8.68
CA ASP A 267 2.84 13.35 9.19
C ASP A 267 2.79 12.63 10.55
N ARG A 268 1.96 13.14 11.47
CA ARG A 268 1.81 12.54 12.82
C ARG A 268 1.37 11.08 12.79
N PHE A 269 0.53 10.71 11.81
CA PHE A 269 -0.02 9.37 11.68
C PHE A 269 0.61 8.55 10.55
N GLU A 270 1.68 9.06 9.93
CA GLU A 270 2.40 8.42 8.82
C GLU A 270 1.46 8.05 7.65
N VAL A 271 0.60 8.98 7.30
CA VAL A 271 -0.36 8.85 6.20
C VAL A 271 -0.23 10.04 5.25
N THR A 272 -0.76 9.91 4.04
CA THR A 272 -0.70 11.04 3.11
C THR A 272 -1.78 12.08 3.39
N PRO A 273 -1.55 13.38 3.12
CA PRO A 273 -2.57 14.43 3.21
C PRO A 273 -3.82 14.13 2.38
N TYR A 274 -3.65 13.45 1.24
CA TYR A 274 -4.74 12.97 0.40
C TYR A 274 -5.63 11.96 1.13
N GLN A 275 -5.02 11.00 1.85
CA GLN A 275 -5.76 10.00 2.63
C GLN A 275 -6.56 10.65 3.75
N VAL A 276 -5.96 11.58 4.52
CA VAL A 276 -6.68 12.31 5.58
C VAL A 276 -7.87 13.06 5.02
N ARG A 277 -7.71 13.78 3.90
CA ARG A 277 -8.81 14.48 3.23
C ARG A 277 -9.91 13.53 2.79
N ARG A 278 -9.55 12.45 2.12
CA ARG A 278 -10.51 11.46 1.57
C ARG A 278 -11.32 10.79 2.68
N TRP A 279 -10.68 10.38 3.78
CA TRP A 279 -11.37 9.72 4.90
C TRP A 279 -12.35 10.62 5.63
N ASN A 280 -12.11 11.94 5.59
CA ASN A 280 -12.89 12.91 6.35
C ASN A 280 -13.73 13.86 5.47
N GLY A 281 -13.80 13.63 4.17
CA GLY A 281 -14.56 14.47 3.23
C GLY A 281 -14.09 15.92 3.18
N LEU A 282 -12.78 16.16 3.39
CA LEU A 282 -12.23 17.51 3.44
C LEU A 282 -11.94 18.04 2.02
N ARG A 283 -12.44 19.23 1.72
CA ARG A 283 -12.20 19.91 0.42
C ARG A 283 -10.99 20.85 0.45
N SER A 284 -10.51 21.22 1.63
CA SER A 284 -9.35 22.11 1.84
C SER A 284 -8.38 21.52 2.86
N SER A 285 -7.16 22.09 2.93
CA SER A 285 -6.13 21.72 3.92
C SER A 285 -6.33 22.39 5.28
N GLN A 286 -7.26 23.33 5.40
CA GLN A 286 -7.54 24.01 6.66
C GLN A 286 -8.43 23.14 7.55
N LEU A 287 -8.01 22.99 8.80
CA LEU A 287 -8.74 22.25 9.83
C LEU A 287 -9.32 23.20 10.88
N VAL A 288 -10.51 22.88 11.35
CA VAL A 288 -11.15 23.60 12.45
C VAL A 288 -10.81 22.91 13.76
N ALA A 289 -10.22 23.66 14.70
CA ALA A 289 -9.91 23.13 16.03
C ALA A 289 -11.16 22.58 16.73
N GLY A 290 -11.01 21.42 17.39
CA GLY A 290 -12.10 20.70 18.03
C GLY A 290 -12.85 19.71 17.14
N ARG A 291 -12.68 19.76 15.82
CA ARG A 291 -13.22 18.73 14.90
C ARG A 291 -12.54 17.39 15.13
N THR A 292 -13.29 16.30 15.09
CA THR A 292 -12.75 14.95 15.14
C THR A 292 -12.51 14.44 13.72
N LEU A 293 -11.28 14.00 13.46
CA LEU A 293 -10.90 13.34 12.21
C LEU A 293 -10.74 11.85 12.45
N THR A 294 -11.18 11.03 11.47
CA THR A 294 -10.86 9.62 11.42
C THR A 294 -9.58 9.44 10.62
N VAL A 295 -8.57 8.85 11.25
CA VAL A 295 -7.29 8.53 10.63
C VAL A 295 -7.04 7.04 10.78
N TYR A 296 -6.69 6.37 9.68
CA TYR A 296 -6.38 4.95 9.70
C TYR A 296 -4.87 4.77 9.75
N ALA A 297 -4.33 4.50 10.94
CA ALA A 297 -2.90 4.28 11.15
C ALA A 297 -2.56 2.78 11.24
N ALA A 298 -1.30 2.41 10.91
CA ALA A 298 -0.82 1.04 11.05
C ALA A 298 -0.91 0.56 12.51
N ALA A 299 -1.32 -0.69 12.72
CA ALA A 299 -1.65 -1.24 14.05
C ALA A 299 -0.48 -1.28 15.06
N SER A 300 0.76 -1.13 14.60
CA SER A 300 1.96 -1.31 15.44
C SER A 300 2.34 -0.13 16.35
N ARG A 301 1.66 1.03 16.26
CA ARG A 301 2.03 2.24 17.04
C ARG A 301 0.91 2.90 17.82
N ALA A 302 -0.27 2.27 17.94
CA ALA A 302 -1.39 2.86 18.68
C ALA A 302 -1.20 2.88 20.20
N ASP A 303 -0.29 2.11 20.76
CA ASP A 303 -0.15 1.94 22.21
C ASP A 303 0.95 2.81 22.86
N SER A 304 1.79 3.53 22.10
CA SER A 304 2.90 4.31 22.64
C SER A 304 2.59 5.82 22.87
N HIS A 305 1.42 6.32 22.50
CA HIS A 305 1.10 7.76 22.60
C HIS A 305 -0.15 8.10 23.40
N THR A 306 -0.66 7.21 24.25
CA THR A 306 -1.59 7.59 25.32
C THR A 306 -0.81 8.12 26.53
N HIS A 307 -0.01 9.15 26.36
CA HIS A 307 0.34 9.96 27.49
C HIS A 307 -0.90 10.77 27.92
N ARG A 308 -1.52 10.31 29.01
CA ARG A 308 -2.40 11.11 29.83
C ARG A 308 -1.66 12.38 30.20
N VAL A 309 -1.98 13.45 29.54
CA VAL A 309 -1.66 14.78 30.06
C VAL A 309 -2.64 15.03 31.18
N ASN A 310 -2.20 14.88 32.43
CA ASN A 310 -2.91 15.38 33.60
C ASN A 310 -3.12 16.89 33.44
N PRO A 311 -4.30 17.43 33.75
CA PRO A 311 -4.52 18.87 33.70
C PRO A 311 -3.73 19.51 34.83
N VAL A 312 -2.75 20.32 34.48
CA VAL A 312 -2.10 21.25 35.43
C VAL A 312 -3.16 22.24 35.88
N LYS A 313 -3.51 22.16 37.16
CA LYS A 313 -4.36 23.14 37.84
C LYS A 313 -3.70 24.51 37.77
N SER A 314 -4.41 25.45 37.22
CA SER A 314 -4.10 26.88 37.27
C SER A 314 -4.06 27.35 38.74
N ALA A 315 -2.92 27.78 39.22
CA ALA A 315 -2.79 28.54 40.43
C ALA A 315 -2.39 29.98 40.08
N GLY A 316 -3.11 30.86 40.71
CA GLY A 316 -3.30 32.27 40.53
C GLY A 316 -2.10 33.17 40.43
N ARG A 317 -2.35 34.19 39.69
CA ARG A 317 -2.00 35.60 39.75
C ARG A 317 -1.41 36.07 41.08
N GLN A 318 -0.17 36.58 41.07
CA GLN A 318 0.15 37.81 41.82
C GLN A 318 1.29 38.62 41.20
N THR A 319 1.09 39.89 41.26
CA THR A 319 1.75 41.08 40.71
C THR A 319 3.02 41.48 41.45
N LYS A 320 3.85 42.30 40.75
CA LYS A 320 4.73 43.45 41.14
C LYS A 320 6.23 43.21 40.91
N ARG A 321 6.71 43.89 39.90
CA ARG A 321 7.56 45.09 39.73
C ARG A 321 8.89 45.15 40.53
N PRO A 322 9.82 46.03 40.09
CA PRO A 322 11.11 45.66 39.55
C PRO A 322 12.23 46.20 40.44
N LEU A 323 13.50 45.96 40.11
CA LEU A 323 14.61 46.95 40.33
C LEU A 323 15.97 46.32 39.94
N THR A 324 16.55 46.96 38.97
CA THR A 324 17.90 47.53 38.89
C THR A 324 19.14 46.71 39.29
N GLY A 325 20.08 46.73 38.35
CA GLY A 325 21.43 47.06 38.71
C GLY A 325 22.56 46.21 38.11
N ALA A 326 23.19 46.76 37.07
CA ALA A 326 24.64 46.91 36.90
C ALA A 326 25.51 45.62 36.92
N ALA A 327 26.13 45.32 35.83
CA ALA A 327 27.38 45.82 35.24
C ALA A 327 28.60 44.96 35.47
N VAL A 328 29.41 44.91 34.39
CA VAL A 328 30.89 44.72 34.37
C VAL A 328 31.38 43.29 34.19
N ALA A 329 31.78 42.92 33.02
CA ALA A 329 32.97 43.12 32.16
C ALA A 329 34.00 41.99 32.23
N LYS A 330 34.43 41.66 31.00
CA LYS A 330 35.77 41.28 30.57
C LYS A 330 36.42 39.97 31.01
N LYS A 331 36.75 39.09 30.11
CA LYS A 331 37.97 39.11 29.31
C LYS A 331 38.09 37.88 28.40
N ALA A 332 38.57 38.17 27.25
CA ALA A 332 39.09 37.34 26.18
C ALA A 332 40.18 36.37 26.62
N SER A 333 40.32 35.25 25.92
CA SER A 333 41.62 34.82 25.42
C SER A 333 41.44 33.80 24.29
N ALA A 334 42.10 34.14 23.20
CA ALA A 334 42.27 33.39 21.99
C ALA A 334 43.29 32.24 22.17
N ALA A 335 43.10 31.15 21.44
CA ALA A 335 44.21 30.35 20.95
C ALA A 335 43.85 29.66 19.66
N SER A 336 44.50 30.06 18.61
CA SER A 336 44.47 29.47 17.27
C SER A 336 45.40 28.26 17.13
N PRO A 337 45.23 27.45 16.08
CA PRO A 337 45.70 26.08 15.99
C PRO A 337 47.07 25.95 15.33
N LYS A 338 47.77 24.88 15.65
CA LYS A 338 49.01 24.46 14.96
C LYS A 338 48.67 23.50 13.81
N ALA A 339 49.15 23.89 12.64
CA ALA A 339 49.31 23.07 11.43
C ALA A 339 50.31 21.93 11.70
N ILE A 340 50.04 20.74 11.21
CA ILE A 340 51.03 19.69 11.00
C ILE A 340 51.06 19.29 9.55
N SER A 341 52.25 19.48 9.04
CA SER A 341 52.84 19.31 7.74
C SER A 341 52.72 17.89 7.18
N ALA A 342 52.58 17.83 5.87
CA ALA A 342 52.66 16.69 4.99
C ALA A 342 53.98 15.89 5.12
N ARG A 343 53.91 14.60 4.95
CA ARG A 343 54.95 13.77 4.32
C ARG A 343 54.32 12.63 3.54
N SER A 344 54.54 12.67 2.26
CA SER A 344 54.44 11.51 1.35
C SER A 344 55.63 10.57 1.61
N PRO A 345 55.50 9.28 1.28
CA PRO A 345 56.61 8.57 0.69
C PRO A 345 56.26 7.98 -0.68
N SER A 346 57.22 8.12 -1.53
CA SER A 346 57.43 7.60 -2.88
C SER A 346 57.67 6.08 -2.88
N ALA A 347 57.17 5.45 -3.94
CA ALA A 347 57.70 4.36 -4.76
C ALA A 347 58.37 3.11 -4.11
N ARG A 348 57.71 1.97 -4.32
CA ARG A 348 58.23 0.89 -5.24
C ARG A 348 57.07 0.00 -5.65
#